data_3e1ff32941ee58ef8d775e7d4ebec8d9
#
_entry.id   3e1ff32941ee58ef8d775e7d4ebec8d9
#
_cell.length_a   1.000
_cell.length_b   1.000
_cell.length_c   1.000
_cell.angle_alpha   90.00
_cell.angle_beta   90.00
_cell.angle_gamma   90.00
#
_symmetry.space_group_name_H-M   'P 1'
#
loop_
_entity.id
_entity.type
_entity.pdbx_description
1 polymer ?
#
loop_
_entity_poly.entity_id
_entity_poly.type
_entity_poly.pdbx_seq_one_letter_code
_entity_poly.pdbx_strand_id
1 'polypeptide(L)'
;LLTYLSVLRINTPWEQDTRGWINLIILGDTGTGKSTGVEKLQQALNLGQATKAETTGRTGLVYKLEQNAGSWFIMWGLMPRNDRELLWLDECSEIPKETYGEMTETRSSGRVQVNRAVSAETKARVRLILTGNAKFGKQMADYTQAVESLSEMFLKEDIRRFDFGLFLKSNDVNTEMYNEIIEDIESPYDIQDFKNLVLFAWSRKSSQVILSQDTIKA
;
A
#
# COMPACT_ATOMS: atom_id res chain seq x y z
N LEU A 1 1.97 -1.60 10.42
CA LEU A 1 3.36 -1.94 10.76
C LEU A 1 3.93 -3.04 9.86
N LEU A 2 3.22 -4.16 9.62
CA LEU A 2 3.70 -5.25 8.75
C LEU A 2 4.13 -4.77 7.37
N THR A 3 3.38 -3.84 6.76
CA THR A 3 3.74 -3.26 5.47
C THR A 3 5.06 -2.50 5.53
N TYR A 4 5.29 -1.74 6.61
CA TYR A 4 6.57 -1.07 6.84
C TYR A 4 7.73 -2.05 7.00
N LEU A 5 7.52 -3.14 7.73
CA LEU A 5 8.56 -4.14 7.99
C LEU A 5 8.82 -5.08 6.80
N SER A 6 8.00 -5.02 5.75
CA SER A 6 8.18 -5.88 4.59
C SER A 6 9.48 -5.58 3.85
N VAL A 7 10.19 -6.62 3.45
CA VAL A 7 11.40 -6.53 2.63
C VAL A 7 11.04 -6.43 1.15
N LEU A 8 11.97 -6.03 0.29
CA LEU A 8 11.67 -5.91 -1.14
C LEU A 8 11.66 -7.25 -1.87
N ARG A 9 12.58 -8.13 -1.51
CA ARG A 9 12.77 -9.42 -2.15
C ARG A 9 13.11 -10.49 -1.14
N ILE A 10 12.64 -11.68 -1.37
CA ILE A 10 12.90 -12.88 -0.55
C ILE A 10 13.32 -14.04 -1.44
N ASN A 11 14.06 -14.97 -0.88
CA ASN A 11 14.30 -16.26 -1.48
C ASN A 11 13.42 -17.33 -0.83
N THR A 12 12.73 -18.11 -1.65
CA THR A 12 11.93 -19.25 -1.22
C THR A 12 12.60 -20.54 -1.68
N PRO A 13 12.22 -21.71 -1.17
CA PRO A 13 12.78 -22.99 -1.61
C PRO A 13 12.56 -23.31 -3.10
N TRP A 14 11.56 -22.70 -3.72
CA TRP A 14 11.16 -22.95 -5.12
C TRP A 14 11.48 -21.77 -6.05
N GLU A 15 11.71 -20.57 -5.55
CA GLU A 15 11.94 -19.39 -6.37
C GLU A 15 12.89 -18.40 -5.68
N GLN A 16 13.83 -17.88 -6.44
CA GLN A 16 14.74 -16.83 -5.99
C GLN A 16 14.20 -15.45 -6.39
N ASP A 17 14.55 -14.45 -5.60
CA ASP A 17 14.21 -13.04 -5.84
C ASP A 17 12.71 -12.76 -5.98
N THR A 18 11.90 -13.50 -5.23
CA THR A 18 10.44 -13.34 -5.17
C THR A 18 10.06 -12.00 -4.55
N ARG A 19 8.90 -11.46 -4.93
CA ARG A 19 8.33 -10.27 -4.31
C ARG A 19 8.18 -10.44 -2.80
N GLY A 20 8.71 -9.51 -2.03
CA GLY A 20 8.64 -9.50 -0.56
C GLY A 20 7.84 -8.32 0.02
N TRP A 21 7.58 -7.26 -0.77
CA TRP A 21 6.79 -6.13 -0.29
C TRP A 21 5.31 -6.45 -0.19
N ILE A 22 4.67 -5.85 0.81
CA ILE A 22 3.28 -6.08 1.17
C ILE A 22 2.41 -4.92 0.69
N ASN A 23 1.27 -5.26 0.06
CA ASN A 23 0.21 -4.35 -0.29
C ASN A 23 -0.97 -4.56 0.66
N LEU A 24 -1.29 -3.52 1.44
CA LEU A 24 -2.37 -3.50 2.43
C LEU A 24 -3.51 -2.63 1.94
N ILE A 25 -4.74 -3.09 2.17
CA ILE A 25 -5.93 -2.26 2.04
C ILE A 25 -6.68 -2.19 3.36
N ILE A 26 -7.11 -1.00 3.75
CA ILE A 26 -7.92 -0.74 4.95
C ILE A 26 -9.19 -0.03 4.50
N LEU A 27 -10.31 -0.73 4.56
CA LEU A 27 -11.62 -0.16 4.30
C LEU A 27 -12.41 -0.06 5.59
N GLY A 28 -13.25 0.95 5.69
CA GLY A 28 -14.08 1.07 6.88
C GLY A 28 -15.02 2.26 6.81
N ASP A 29 -15.94 2.28 7.76
CA ASP A 29 -16.89 3.37 7.90
C ASP A 29 -16.17 4.68 8.28
N THR A 30 -16.83 5.80 8.02
CA THR A 30 -16.31 7.11 8.42
C THR A 30 -16.19 7.17 9.96
N GLY A 31 -15.09 7.74 10.45
CA GLY A 31 -14.85 7.88 11.89
C GLY A 31 -14.23 6.66 12.57
N THR A 32 -13.89 5.59 11.85
CA THR A 32 -13.25 4.39 12.43
C THR A 32 -11.74 4.53 12.67
N GLY A 33 -11.15 5.70 12.46
CA GLY A 33 -9.74 5.98 12.76
C GLY A 33 -8.73 5.43 11.76
N LYS A 34 -9.15 4.85 10.63
CA LYS A 34 -8.25 4.21 9.64
C LYS A 34 -7.15 5.13 9.10
N SER A 35 -7.52 6.31 8.59
CA SER A 35 -6.53 7.27 8.06
C SER A 35 -5.69 7.88 9.17
N THR A 36 -6.32 8.22 10.31
CA THR A 36 -5.62 8.75 11.50
C THR A 36 -4.54 7.79 12.01
N GLY A 37 -4.84 6.48 12.07
CA GLY A 37 -3.87 5.48 12.51
C GLY A 37 -2.66 5.35 11.58
N VAL A 38 -2.88 5.37 10.27
CA VAL A 38 -1.79 5.34 9.27
C VAL A 38 -0.98 6.64 9.30
N GLU A 39 -1.66 7.78 9.40
CA GLU A 39 -1.02 9.10 9.46
C GLU A 39 -0.10 9.23 10.67
N LYS A 40 -0.60 8.89 11.86
CA LYS A 40 0.21 8.94 13.09
C LYS A 40 1.42 8.03 13.02
N LEU A 41 1.28 6.82 12.47
CA LEU A 41 2.40 5.91 12.28
C LEU A 41 3.43 6.47 11.28
N GLN A 42 2.97 7.06 10.18
CA GLN A 42 3.84 7.68 9.20
C GLN A 42 4.59 8.89 9.78
N GLN A 43 3.89 9.75 10.52
CA GLN A 43 4.50 10.91 11.20
C GLN A 43 5.56 10.47 12.20
N ALA A 44 5.26 9.46 13.02
CA ALA A 44 6.18 8.94 14.03
C ALA A 44 7.44 8.32 13.40
N LEU A 45 7.29 7.52 12.34
CA LEU A 45 8.43 6.92 11.64
C LEU A 45 9.15 7.90 10.71
N ASN A 46 8.44 8.91 10.21
CA ASN A 46 8.92 9.84 9.18
C ASN A 46 9.54 9.09 7.98
N LEU A 47 8.82 8.09 7.46
CA LEU A 47 9.21 7.24 6.33
C LEU A 47 8.04 7.07 5.37
N GLY A 48 8.32 7.08 4.07
CA GLY A 48 7.33 6.92 3.01
C GLY A 48 6.62 8.23 2.65
N GLN A 49 5.75 8.16 1.66
CA GLN A 49 4.96 9.27 1.14
C GLN A 49 3.47 9.01 1.30
N ALA A 50 2.72 10.02 1.73
CA ALA A 50 1.26 10.03 1.72
C ALA A 50 0.73 10.94 0.62
N THR A 51 -0.40 10.56 0.04
CA THR A 51 -1.16 11.42 -0.87
C THR A 51 -2.64 11.03 -0.87
N LYS A 52 -3.50 11.98 -1.20
CA LYS A 52 -4.91 11.70 -1.44
C LYS A 52 -5.10 11.18 -2.86
N ALA A 53 -5.83 10.10 -2.98
CA ALA A 53 -6.10 9.45 -4.26
C ALA A 53 -6.93 10.31 -5.21
N GLU A 54 -7.86 11.13 -4.67
CA GLU A 54 -8.67 12.07 -5.43
C GLU A 54 -7.85 13.03 -6.32
N THR A 55 -6.71 13.50 -5.81
CA THR A 55 -5.85 14.44 -6.53
C THR A 55 -4.89 13.75 -7.49
N THR A 56 -4.88 12.42 -7.48
CA THR A 56 -3.89 11.62 -8.19
C THR A 56 -4.57 10.78 -9.26
N GLY A 57 -4.81 11.35 -10.42
CA GLY A 57 -5.32 10.59 -11.56
C GLY A 57 -4.32 9.53 -12.04
N ARG A 58 -4.77 8.67 -12.98
CA ARG A 58 -4.00 7.61 -13.63
C ARG A 58 -2.55 8.01 -13.94
N THR A 59 -2.39 9.16 -14.57
CA THR A 59 -1.09 9.69 -15.02
C THR A 59 -0.18 10.09 -13.87
N GLY A 60 -0.73 10.41 -12.72
CA GLY A 60 0.03 10.74 -11.51
C GLY A 60 0.54 9.51 -10.75
N LEU A 61 -0.11 8.34 -10.89
CA LEU A 61 0.27 7.13 -10.16
C LEU A 61 1.39 6.35 -10.84
N VAL A 62 1.30 6.14 -12.14
CA VAL A 62 2.23 5.26 -12.87
C VAL A 62 3.16 6.07 -13.77
N TYR A 63 2.64 6.70 -14.81
CA TYR A 63 3.39 7.59 -15.69
C TYR A 63 2.49 8.47 -16.54
N LYS A 64 3.04 9.54 -17.07
CA LYS A 64 2.43 10.41 -18.07
C LYS A 64 3.40 10.58 -19.25
N LEU A 65 2.86 10.59 -20.46
CA LEU A 65 3.60 11.00 -21.66
C LEU A 65 3.33 12.49 -21.93
N GLU A 66 4.37 13.26 -22.10
CA GLU A 66 4.28 14.67 -22.49
C GLU A 66 5.08 14.90 -23.77
N GLN A 67 4.62 15.86 -24.56
CA GLN A 67 5.33 16.30 -25.76
C GLN A 67 5.77 17.75 -25.58
N ASN A 68 7.04 18.01 -25.81
CA ASN A 68 7.59 19.36 -25.82
C ASN A 68 8.50 19.52 -27.02
N ALA A 69 8.31 20.60 -27.78
CA ALA A 69 9.09 20.93 -28.99
C ALA A 69 9.21 19.74 -29.97
N GLY A 70 8.16 18.95 -30.13
CA GLY A 70 8.12 17.80 -31.06
C GLY A 70 8.71 16.50 -30.49
N SER A 71 9.37 16.53 -29.32
CA SER A 71 9.94 15.35 -28.67
C SER A 71 9.03 14.85 -27.55
N TRP A 72 8.87 13.51 -27.47
CA TRP A 72 8.13 12.87 -26.40
C TRP A 72 9.04 12.53 -25.22
N PHE A 73 8.55 12.70 -24.01
CA PHE A 73 9.23 12.29 -22.79
C PHE A 73 8.24 11.70 -21.76
N ILE A 74 8.78 10.92 -20.84
CA ILE A 74 8.02 10.23 -19.80
C ILE A 74 8.20 10.99 -18.50
N MET A 75 7.06 11.35 -17.87
CA MET A 75 7.03 11.78 -16.46
C MET A 75 6.60 10.59 -15.62
N TRP A 76 7.49 10.11 -14.76
CA TRP A 76 7.21 9.01 -13.85
C TRP A 76 6.27 9.46 -12.73
N GLY A 77 5.26 8.63 -12.47
CA GLY A 77 4.27 8.85 -11.42
C GLY A 77 4.78 8.52 -10.01
N LEU A 78 3.85 8.52 -9.05
CA LEU A 78 4.17 8.29 -7.64
C LEU A 78 4.79 6.93 -7.38
N MET A 79 4.31 5.85 -8.02
CA MET A 79 4.85 4.51 -7.79
C MET A 79 6.33 4.41 -8.17
N PRO A 80 6.78 4.76 -9.39
CA PRO A 80 8.20 4.77 -9.72
C PRO A 80 9.05 5.71 -8.87
N ARG A 81 8.53 6.88 -8.52
CA ARG A 81 9.25 7.85 -7.69
C ARG A 81 9.47 7.39 -6.26
N ASN A 82 8.60 6.47 -5.78
CA ASN A 82 8.70 5.87 -4.45
C ASN A 82 9.27 4.44 -4.51
N ASP A 83 10.09 4.11 -5.53
CA ASP A 83 10.74 2.79 -5.59
C ASP A 83 11.50 2.51 -4.29
N ARG A 84 11.27 1.37 -3.67
CA ARG A 84 11.79 0.89 -2.39
C ARG A 84 11.21 1.56 -1.13
N GLU A 85 10.35 2.54 -1.29
CA GLU A 85 9.69 3.26 -0.20
C GLU A 85 8.29 2.70 0.09
N LEU A 86 7.59 3.35 1.00
CA LEU A 86 6.18 3.14 1.27
C LEU A 86 5.37 4.28 0.66
N LEU A 87 4.28 3.93 -0.02
CA LEU A 87 3.30 4.87 -0.54
C LEU A 87 1.94 4.60 0.12
N TRP A 88 1.40 5.60 0.77
CA TRP A 88 0.04 5.58 1.29
C TRP A 88 -0.87 6.44 0.41
N LEU A 89 -1.91 5.80 -0.12
CA LEU A 89 -2.98 6.46 -0.89
C LEU A 89 -4.24 6.46 -0.04
N ASP A 90 -4.59 7.62 0.49
CA ASP A 90 -5.85 7.82 1.21
C ASP A 90 -7.01 8.08 0.23
N GLU A 91 -8.24 7.80 0.67
CA GLU A 91 -9.45 7.94 -0.14
C GLU A 91 -9.42 7.11 -1.43
N CYS A 92 -8.89 5.89 -1.34
CA CYS A 92 -8.71 5.01 -2.49
C CYS A 92 -10.01 4.64 -3.21
N SER A 93 -11.17 4.76 -2.56
CA SER A 93 -12.48 4.58 -3.18
C SER A 93 -12.76 5.52 -4.37
N GLU A 94 -12.08 6.66 -4.41
CA GLU A 94 -12.23 7.64 -5.48
C GLU A 94 -11.41 7.29 -6.74
N ILE A 95 -10.48 6.35 -6.65
CA ILE A 95 -9.71 5.90 -7.81
C ILE A 95 -10.60 5.08 -8.77
N PRO A 96 -10.63 5.40 -10.07
CA PRO A 96 -11.34 4.59 -11.05
C PRO A 96 -10.80 3.17 -11.16
N LYS A 97 -11.67 2.17 -11.43
CA LYS A 97 -11.26 0.75 -11.55
C LYS A 97 -10.18 0.55 -12.61
N GLU A 98 -10.24 1.28 -13.71
CA GLU A 98 -9.29 1.19 -14.81
C GLU A 98 -7.87 1.60 -14.37
N THR A 99 -7.78 2.57 -13.46
CA THR A 99 -6.50 3.02 -12.90
C THR A 99 -5.84 1.93 -12.06
N TYR A 100 -6.65 1.17 -11.30
CA TYR A 100 -6.13 0.01 -10.57
C TYR A 100 -5.59 -1.06 -11.50
N GLY A 101 -6.28 -1.34 -12.63
CA GLY A 101 -5.82 -2.28 -13.64
C GLY A 101 -4.40 -1.96 -14.14
N GLU A 102 -4.08 -0.69 -14.33
CA GLU A 102 -2.73 -0.26 -14.72
C GLU A 102 -1.68 -0.39 -13.62
N MET A 103 -2.09 -0.22 -12.37
CA MET A 103 -1.21 -0.45 -11.23
C MET A 103 -0.96 -1.94 -10.98
N THR A 104 -1.81 -2.84 -11.49
CA THR A 104 -1.78 -4.28 -11.20
C THR A 104 -0.46 -4.91 -11.59
N GLU A 105 0.03 -4.65 -12.80
CA GLU A 105 1.32 -5.14 -13.24
C GLU A 105 2.46 -4.58 -12.38
N THR A 106 2.45 -3.28 -12.16
CA THR A 106 3.45 -2.60 -11.31
C THR A 106 3.49 -3.17 -9.90
N ARG A 107 2.32 -3.40 -9.30
CA ARG A 107 2.19 -3.99 -7.95
C ARG A 107 2.73 -5.41 -7.87
N SER A 108 2.69 -6.15 -8.97
CA SER A 108 3.17 -7.53 -9.05
C SER A 108 4.65 -7.62 -9.35
N SER A 109 5.07 -6.97 -10.45
CA SER A 109 6.43 -7.07 -11.00
C SER A 109 7.42 -6.12 -10.31
N GLY A 110 6.91 -5.02 -9.75
CA GLY A 110 7.74 -3.92 -9.24
C GLY A 110 8.44 -3.14 -10.36
N ARG A 111 7.85 -3.12 -11.56
CA ARG A 111 8.36 -2.41 -12.73
C ARG A 111 7.25 -1.66 -13.44
N VAL A 112 7.61 -0.58 -14.09
CA VAL A 112 6.75 0.12 -15.06
C VAL A 112 7.45 0.09 -16.40
N GLN A 113 6.77 -0.48 -17.40
CA GLN A 113 7.25 -0.52 -18.77
C GLN A 113 6.34 0.33 -19.66
N VAL A 114 6.93 1.19 -20.43
CA VAL A 114 6.25 2.04 -21.41
C VAL A 114 6.75 1.69 -22.80
N ASN A 115 5.84 1.27 -23.68
CA ASN A 115 6.11 0.93 -25.06
C ASN A 115 5.11 1.69 -25.96
N ARG A 116 5.32 2.99 -26.12
CA ARG A 116 4.45 3.88 -26.93
C ARG A 116 5.33 4.77 -27.82
N ALA A 117 5.06 6.07 -27.86
CA ALA A 117 5.90 7.05 -28.58
C ALA A 117 7.34 7.10 -28.04
N VAL A 118 7.55 6.69 -26.81
CA VAL A 118 8.86 6.48 -26.18
C VAL A 118 8.84 5.11 -25.50
N SER A 119 9.94 4.37 -25.61
CA SER A 119 10.12 3.10 -24.90
C SER A 119 11.07 3.29 -23.72
N ALA A 120 10.61 2.95 -22.53
CA ALA A 120 11.42 2.99 -21.31
C ALA A 120 10.87 2.03 -20.25
N GLU A 121 11.74 1.61 -19.35
CA GLU A 121 11.40 0.81 -18.17
C GLU A 121 12.04 1.43 -16.93
N THR A 122 11.32 1.37 -15.80
CA THR A 122 11.84 1.77 -14.49
C THR A 122 11.33 0.85 -13.38
N LYS A 123 12.00 0.86 -12.25
CA LYS A 123 11.58 0.11 -11.06
C LYS A 123 10.51 0.88 -10.29
N ALA A 124 9.58 0.14 -9.69
CA ALA A 124 8.50 0.67 -8.85
C ALA A 124 8.10 -0.36 -7.79
N ARG A 125 9.07 -0.80 -6.98
CA ARG A 125 8.92 -1.77 -5.89
C ARG A 125 8.45 -1.04 -4.65
N VAL A 126 7.15 -0.84 -4.58
CA VAL A 126 6.51 0.02 -3.59
C VAL A 126 5.74 -0.81 -2.58
N ARG A 127 5.91 -0.52 -1.30
CA ARG A 127 5.02 -0.97 -0.22
C ARG A 127 3.79 -0.08 -0.25
N LEU A 128 2.63 -0.66 -0.50
CA LEU A 128 1.41 0.11 -0.73
C LEU A 128 0.44 -0.05 0.44
N ILE A 129 -0.02 1.08 0.97
CA ILE A 129 -1.18 1.14 1.87
C ILE A 129 -2.27 1.92 1.15
N LEU A 130 -3.45 1.33 1.06
CA LEU A 130 -4.67 2.00 0.59
C LEU A 130 -5.63 2.13 1.77
N THR A 131 -6.19 3.32 1.96
CA THR A 131 -7.27 3.56 2.92
C THR A 131 -8.46 4.18 2.22
N GLY A 132 -9.67 3.79 2.63
CA GLY A 132 -10.88 4.33 2.00
C GLY A 132 -12.17 3.88 2.68
N ASN A 133 -13.28 4.38 2.18
CA ASN A 133 -14.62 4.00 2.60
C ASN A 133 -15.25 3.03 1.59
N ALA A 134 -16.35 2.38 1.98
CA ALA A 134 -17.19 1.67 1.01
C ALA A 134 -17.76 2.64 -0.04
N LYS A 135 -18.00 2.14 -1.27
CA LYS A 135 -18.61 2.93 -2.32
C LYS A 135 -20.12 3.09 -2.12
N PHE A 136 -20.68 4.04 -2.86
CA PHE A 136 -22.12 4.29 -2.95
C PHE A 136 -22.80 4.65 -1.63
N GLY A 137 -22.04 5.23 -0.68
CA GLY A 137 -22.56 5.62 0.63
C GLY A 137 -22.93 4.45 1.55
N LYS A 138 -22.51 3.23 1.20
CA LYS A 138 -22.73 2.04 2.02
C LYS A 138 -21.84 2.05 3.25
N GLN A 139 -22.29 1.36 4.29
CA GLN A 139 -21.50 1.03 5.48
C GLN A 139 -20.95 -0.40 5.38
N MET A 140 -19.92 -0.70 6.14
CA MET A 140 -19.36 -2.08 6.20
C MET A 140 -20.37 -3.10 6.74
N ALA A 141 -21.37 -2.65 7.52
CA ALA A 141 -22.47 -3.49 8.00
C ALA A 141 -23.48 -3.88 6.92
N ASP A 142 -23.52 -3.18 5.78
CA ASP A 142 -24.44 -3.48 4.67
C ASP A 142 -24.00 -4.68 3.84
N TYR A 143 -22.80 -5.19 4.05
CA TYR A 143 -22.26 -6.38 3.36
C TYR A 143 -22.39 -7.61 4.26
N THR A 144 -22.74 -8.75 3.66
CA THR A 144 -22.74 -10.04 4.37
C THR A 144 -21.33 -10.39 4.85
N GLN A 145 -20.35 -10.16 3.99
CA GLN A 145 -18.93 -10.22 4.33
C GLN A 145 -18.26 -8.92 3.88
N ALA A 146 -17.54 -8.26 4.77
CA ALA A 146 -16.92 -6.97 4.49
C ALA A 146 -15.98 -7.00 3.25
N VAL A 147 -15.38 -8.14 2.94
CA VAL A 147 -14.55 -8.35 1.75
C VAL A 147 -15.30 -8.15 0.43
N GLU A 148 -16.63 -8.29 0.42
CA GLU A 148 -17.47 -8.06 -0.76
C GLU A 148 -17.38 -6.62 -1.27
N SER A 149 -17.13 -5.66 -0.35
CA SER A 149 -16.94 -4.24 -0.69
C SER A 149 -15.79 -4.01 -1.68
N LEU A 150 -14.79 -4.89 -1.69
CA LEU A 150 -13.67 -4.80 -2.64
C LEU A 150 -14.13 -4.97 -4.09
N SER A 151 -15.15 -5.80 -4.35
CA SER A 151 -15.66 -6.04 -5.71
C SER A 151 -16.30 -4.79 -6.35
N GLU A 152 -16.73 -3.84 -5.54
CA GLU A 152 -17.28 -2.57 -6.01
C GLU A 152 -16.19 -1.61 -6.50
N MET A 153 -14.97 -1.74 -5.97
CA MET A 153 -13.85 -0.85 -6.26
C MET A 153 -12.81 -1.45 -7.20
N PHE A 154 -12.64 -2.76 -7.17
CA PHE A 154 -11.56 -3.46 -7.86
C PHE A 154 -12.07 -4.54 -8.79
N LEU A 155 -11.27 -4.88 -9.81
CA LEU A 155 -11.43 -6.11 -10.56
C LEU A 155 -10.89 -7.30 -9.74
N LYS A 156 -11.32 -8.53 -10.08
CA LYS A 156 -10.87 -9.74 -9.37
C LYS A 156 -9.35 -9.91 -9.38
N GLU A 157 -8.71 -9.52 -10.47
CA GLU A 157 -7.26 -9.56 -10.64
C GLU A 157 -6.55 -8.61 -9.67
N ASP A 158 -7.14 -7.45 -9.45
CA ASP A 158 -6.60 -6.42 -8.54
C ASP A 158 -6.74 -6.83 -7.08
N ILE A 159 -7.86 -7.44 -6.71
CA ILE A 159 -8.12 -7.94 -5.35
C ILE A 159 -7.05 -8.96 -4.95
N ARG A 160 -6.67 -9.85 -5.85
CA ARG A 160 -5.63 -10.86 -5.62
C ARG A 160 -4.22 -10.29 -5.38
N ARG A 161 -4.01 -8.99 -5.61
CA ARG A 161 -2.72 -8.32 -5.41
C ARG A 161 -2.60 -7.65 -4.05
N PHE A 162 -3.64 -7.71 -3.24
CA PHE A 162 -3.54 -7.36 -1.84
C PHE A 162 -3.10 -8.58 -1.03
N ASP A 163 -2.14 -8.35 -0.15
CA ASP A 163 -1.63 -9.39 0.74
C ASP A 163 -2.46 -9.43 2.04
N PHE A 164 -2.97 -8.26 2.46
CA PHE A 164 -3.86 -8.12 3.62
C PHE A 164 -4.98 -7.12 3.34
N GLY A 165 -6.16 -7.40 3.91
CA GLY A 165 -7.31 -6.50 3.99
C GLY A 165 -7.78 -6.36 5.43
N LEU A 166 -7.94 -5.11 5.88
CA LEU A 166 -8.58 -4.78 7.14
C LEU A 166 -9.91 -4.09 6.86
N PHE A 167 -10.95 -4.52 7.57
CA PHE A 167 -12.30 -3.98 7.39
C PHE A 167 -12.83 -3.53 8.75
N LEU A 168 -13.09 -2.23 8.89
CA LEU A 168 -13.46 -1.59 10.14
C LEU A 168 -14.92 -1.15 10.09
N LYS A 169 -15.74 -1.72 10.95
CA LYS A 169 -17.15 -1.32 11.12
C LYS A 169 -17.26 -0.26 12.20
N SER A 170 -18.19 0.67 12.05
CA SER A 170 -18.47 1.69 13.07
C SER A 170 -18.86 1.08 14.43
N ASN A 171 -19.53 -0.08 14.42
CA ASN A 171 -19.93 -0.80 15.62
C ASN A 171 -18.77 -1.54 16.32
N ASP A 172 -17.62 -1.69 15.65
CA ASP A 172 -16.42 -2.30 16.25
C ASP A 172 -15.64 -1.28 17.11
N VAL A 173 -16.00 0.00 17.02
CA VAL A 173 -15.35 1.07 17.79
C VAL A 173 -15.98 1.14 19.18
N ASN A 174 -15.26 0.67 20.18
CA ASN A 174 -15.66 0.84 21.58
C ASN A 174 -15.29 2.26 22.03
N THR A 175 -16.31 3.12 22.19
CA THR A 175 -16.14 4.52 22.63
C THR A 175 -15.58 4.62 24.05
N GLU A 176 -15.76 3.60 24.89
CA GLU A 176 -15.18 3.57 26.24
C GLU A 176 -13.65 3.39 26.17
N MET A 177 -13.14 2.54 25.28
CA MET A 177 -11.69 2.42 25.04
C MET A 177 -11.06 3.72 24.53
N TYR A 178 -11.82 4.55 23.80
CA TYR A 178 -11.31 5.86 23.35
C TYR A 178 -11.02 6.80 24.51
N ASN A 179 -11.81 6.72 25.58
CA ASN A 179 -11.62 7.56 26.75
C ASN A 179 -10.51 7.03 27.68
N GLU A 180 -10.25 5.73 27.66
CA GLU A 180 -9.17 5.10 28.45
C GLU A 180 -7.79 5.26 27.81
N ILE A 181 -7.68 5.42 26.48
CA ILE A 181 -6.42 5.60 25.75
C ILE A 181 -5.82 7.02 25.90
N ILE A 182 -6.55 7.95 26.54
CA ILE A 182 -6.08 9.33 26.77
C ILE A 182 -5.07 9.42 27.93
N GLU A 183 -4.93 8.40 28.76
CA GLU A 183 -3.82 8.33 29.71
C GLU A 183 -2.54 7.98 28.94
N ASP A 184 -1.49 8.79 29.12
CA ASP A 184 -0.15 8.60 28.54
C ASP A 184 0.38 7.19 28.88
N ILE A 185 0.04 6.23 28.00
CA ILE A 185 0.68 4.91 28.05
C ILE A 185 2.09 5.13 27.53
N GLU A 186 3.05 5.23 28.42
CA GLU A 186 4.46 5.20 28.06
C GLU A 186 4.71 3.92 27.26
N SER A 187 4.96 4.07 25.97
CA SER A 187 5.35 2.93 25.14
C SER A 187 6.65 2.33 25.71
N PRO A 188 6.70 1.02 26.00
CA PRO A 188 7.96 0.39 26.43
C PRO A 188 9.04 0.36 25.34
N TYR A 189 8.69 0.81 24.13
CA TYR A 189 9.59 0.84 22.97
C TYR A 189 9.79 2.26 22.47
N ASP A 190 11.06 2.63 22.18
CA ASP A 190 11.38 3.88 21.53
C ASP A 190 10.96 3.81 20.05
N ILE A 191 10.32 4.86 19.57
CA ILE A 191 9.93 5.00 18.16
C ILE A 191 11.16 4.95 17.24
N GLN A 192 12.31 5.40 17.73
CA GLN A 192 13.56 5.36 16.97
C GLN A 192 14.04 3.91 16.75
N ASP A 193 13.81 3.00 17.70
CA ASP A 193 14.12 1.59 17.54
C ASP A 193 13.23 0.94 16.47
N PHE A 194 11.94 1.28 16.44
CA PHE A 194 11.04 0.87 15.37
C PHE A 194 11.48 1.40 14.00
N LYS A 195 11.88 2.66 13.93
CA LYS A 195 12.40 3.25 12.71
C LYS A 195 13.66 2.53 12.23
N ASN A 196 14.59 2.24 13.14
CA ASN A 196 15.80 1.50 12.84
C ASN A 196 15.49 0.07 12.34
N LEU A 197 14.51 -0.61 12.93
CA LEU A 197 14.06 -1.93 12.49
C LEU A 197 13.47 -1.88 11.07
N VAL A 198 12.65 -0.87 10.76
CA VAL A 198 12.10 -0.65 9.42
C VAL A 198 13.23 -0.41 8.40
N LEU A 199 14.16 0.47 8.70
CA LEU A 199 15.31 0.76 7.82
C LEU A 199 16.21 -0.46 7.65
N PHE A 200 16.39 -1.25 8.70
CA PHE A 200 17.07 -2.53 8.61
C PHE A 200 16.38 -3.47 7.64
N ALA A 201 15.05 -3.65 7.73
CA ALA A 201 14.27 -4.47 6.81
C ALA A 201 14.38 -3.94 5.37
N TRP A 202 14.29 -2.61 5.18
CA TRP A 202 14.38 -1.99 3.85
C TRP A 202 15.76 -2.13 3.19
N SER A 203 16.81 -2.28 3.99
CA SER A 203 18.18 -2.45 3.49
C SER A 203 18.49 -3.89 3.05
N ARG A 204 17.61 -4.87 3.37
CA ARG A 204 17.89 -6.30 3.09
C ARG A 204 17.87 -6.60 1.60
N LYS A 205 18.84 -7.45 1.20
CA LYS A 205 18.90 -8.06 -0.13
C LYS A 205 18.20 -9.42 -0.08
N SER A 206 17.71 -9.93 -1.21
CA SER A 206 17.05 -11.24 -1.29
C SER A 206 17.91 -12.38 -0.73
N SER A 207 19.21 -12.34 -0.95
CA SER A 207 20.15 -13.33 -0.42
C SER A 207 20.25 -13.37 1.12
N GLN A 208 19.75 -12.33 1.79
CA GLN A 208 19.75 -12.22 3.25
C GLN A 208 18.40 -12.58 3.88
N VAL A 209 17.36 -12.80 3.05
CA VAL A 209 16.00 -13.11 3.49
C VAL A 209 15.58 -14.42 2.85
N ILE A 210 15.71 -15.50 3.61
CA ILE A 210 15.47 -16.86 3.14
C ILE A 210 14.32 -17.45 3.94
N LEU A 211 13.26 -17.88 3.26
CA LEU A 211 12.20 -18.68 3.85
C LEU A 211 12.58 -20.15 3.73
N SER A 212 12.75 -20.83 4.87
CA SER A 212 12.97 -22.27 4.88
C SER A 212 11.69 -23.06 4.66
N GLN A 213 11.81 -24.33 4.25
CA GLN A 213 10.65 -25.21 4.14
C GLN A 213 9.92 -25.39 5.47
N ASP A 214 10.62 -25.34 6.60
CA ASP A 214 10.01 -25.49 7.92
C ASP A 214 9.19 -24.26 8.31
N THR A 215 9.63 -23.05 7.93
CA THR A 215 8.87 -21.81 8.13
C THR A 215 7.55 -21.78 7.35
N ILE A 216 7.48 -22.52 6.25
CA ILE A 216 6.28 -22.54 5.37
C ILE A 216 5.26 -23.59 5.84
N LYS A 217 5.71 -24.57 6.63
CA LYS A 217 4.84 -25.63 7.18
C LYS A 217 4.21 -25.26 8.52
N ALA A 218 4.70 -24.21 9.17
CA ALA A 218 4.17 -23.69 10.43
C ALA A 218 3.02 -22.71 10.19
#